data_0271250af14888ac92ab3755fdd9c696
#
_entry.id   0271250af14888ac92ab3755fdd9c696
#
_cell.length_a   1.000
_cell.length_b   1.000
_cell.length_c   1.000
_cell.angle_alpha   90.00
_cell.angle_beta   90.00
_cell.angle_gamma   90.00
#
_symmetry.space_group_name_H-M   'P 1'
#
loop_
_entity.id
_entity.type
_entity.pdbx_description
1 polymer ?
#
loop_
_entity_poly.entity_id
_entity_poly.type
_entity_poly.pdbx_seq_one_letter_code
_entity_poly.pdbx_strand_id
1 'polypeptide(L)'
;MIDITIKELAAIVGGTLSSPAPSLPGSDLEPSATSSAIRGVGIDTRGDLVGRLFIAIRGDRHDGHDHVRAAADAGAAAAMVSQAWLDAAAVDVLDAIRIPLVAVDDPIAAMTTLARWHRGRLRGTVVGVTGSAGKTTTRALLEAVLAPLGAGTASIKSFNNHIGVPLTLLEAAPEDRWVVLEMGTSGPGEIPHLVSIARPDVAVITGTGRSHLEALGDEAGVAREKATILDGARIGIVNVDRDFIGPELDARRDSGVELVTYGTEARADRRLIARTPRPQGGQRIELDDFAAELALDGPHNAINAVAAIEVARRLGVSDDAIATALADAVPPSMRFSRRRIGDVEVFDDVYNANPESMRASLAAFDELAGDRRRIVVLGDMLELGAGAAAMHREIGGCAAAVGPAHLVVVGRFGPEMGRGAEDAGLDAPRHEASDAVAAAGLLGEVVEPGDAVFVKASRGVGLERVIAALVERSEATA
;
A
#
# COMPACT_ATOMS: atom_id res chain seq x y z
N MET A 1 -13.26 13.64 7.73
CA MET A 1 -13.87 12.36 8.16
C MET A 1 -15.39 12.45 8.16
N ILE A 2 -16.07 11.30 8.11
CA ILE A 2 -17.53 11.24 8.19
C ILE A 2 -18.04 11.91 9.50
N ASP A 3 -19.13 12.65 9.40
CA ASP A 3 -19.83 13.28 10.53
C ASP A 3 -21.34 13.10 10.32
N ILE A 4 -21.94 12.18 11.08
CA ILE A 4 -23.35 11.78 10.98
C ILE A 4 -23.89 11.35 12.35
N THR A 5 -25.21 11.37 12.51
CA THR A 5 -25.86 10.81 13.69
C THR A 5 -25.98 9.28 13.61
N ILE A 6 -26.11 8.61 14.75
CA ILE A 6 -26.33 7.16 14.82
C ILE A 6 -27.61 6.75 14.06
N LYS A 7 -28.65 7.60 14.10
CA LYS A 7 -29.89 7.37 13.39
C LYS A 7 -29.71 7.44 11.86
N GLU A 8 -28.93 8.42 11.38
CA GLU A 8 -28.58 8.51 9.94
C GLU A 8 -27.74 7.30 9.52
N LEU A 9 -26.75 6.90 10.36
CA LEU A 9 -25.98 5.69 10.10
C LEU A 9 -26.90 4.49 9.86
N ALA A 10 -27.79 4.19 10.84
CA ALA A 10 -28.71 3.05 10.74
C ALA A 10 -29.56 3.10 9.45
N ALA A 11 -30.07 4.29 9.11
CA ALA A 11 -30.86 4.48 7.87
C ALA A 11 -30.04 4.25 6.60
N ILE A 12 -28.77 4.73 6.55
CA ILE A 12 -27.90 4.57 5.39
C ILE A 12 -27.53 3.10 5.16
N VAL A 13 -27.20 2.38 6.24
CA VAL A 13 -26.75 0.98 6.14
C VAL A 13 -27.88 -0.05 6.20
N GLY A 14 -29.15 0.40 6.41
CA GLY A 14 -30.30 -0.49 6.59
C GLY A 14 -30.23 -1.29 7.90
N GLY A 15 -29.53 -0.75 8.92
CA GLY A 15 -29.32 -1.42 10.20
C GLY A 15 -30.42 -1.16 11.21
N THR A 16 -30.53 -2.06 12.18
CA THR A 16 -31.44 -1.93 13.32
C THR A 16 -30.69 -1.36 14.54
N LEU A 17 -31.28 -0.36 15.20
CA LEU A 17 -30.74 0.20 16.43
C LEU A 17 -31.09 -0.69 17.61
N SER A 18 -30.12 -1.07 18.40
CA SER A 18 -30.29 -1.79 19.67
C SER A 18 -29.56 -1.03 20.77
N SER A 19 -30.22 -0.89 21.93
CA SER A 19 -29.58 -0.40 23.14
C SER A 19 -29.42 -1.58 24.10
N PRO A 20 -28.19 -1.94 24.45
CA PRO A 20 -27.96 -3.05 25.39
C PRO A 20 -28.34 -2.72 26.86
N ALA A 21 -28.54 -1.44 27.20
CA ALA A 21 -28.97 -1.10 28.55
C ALA A 21 -30.40 -1.59 28.79
N PRO A 22 -30.70 -2.30 29.94
CA PRO A 22 -32.04 -2.67 30.28
C PRO A 22 -32.88 -1.40 30.38
N SER A 23 -33.92 -1.33 29.58
CA SER A 23 -34.91 -0.27 29.65
C SER A 23 -35.50 -0.30 31.07
N LEU A 24 -35.21 0.71 31.86
CA LEU A 24 -36.12 0.98 32.98
C LEU A 24 -37.54 1.07 32.37
N PRO A 25 -38.57 0.45 32.97
CA PRO A 25 -39.90 0.47 32.39
C PRO A 25 -40.32 1.94 32.13
N GLY A 26 -40.43 2.30 30.85
CA GLY A 26 -40.79 3.66 30.40
C GLY A 26 -39.68 4.49 29.74
N SER A 27 -38.47 3.97 29.52
CA SER A 27 -37.43 4.68 28.74
C SER A 27 -37.39 4.20 27.29
N ASP A 28 -38.07 4.89 26.39
CA ASP A 28 -37.59 4.99 25.01
C ASP A 28 -36.13 5.46 25.05
N LEU A 29 -35.26 4.98 24.12
CA LEU A 29 -33.88 5.47 23.95
C LEU A 29 -33.91 6.98 24.17
N GLU A 30 -33.19 7.50 25.18
CA GLU A 30 -33.08 8.96 25.36
C GLU A 30 -32.82 9.58 24.00
N PRO A 31 -33.63 10.53 23.54
CA PRO A 31 -33.45 11.18 22.23
C PRO A 31 -32.02 11.73 22.03
N SER A 32 -31.33 12.00 23.13
CA SER A 32 -29.93 12.45 23.17
C SER A 32 -28.93 11.38 22.69
N ALA A 33 -29.14 10.10 23.01
CA ALA A 33 -28.17 9.03 22.66
C ALA A 33 -28.17 8.72 21.18
N THR A 34 -29.33 8.73 20.51
CA THR A 34 -29.43 8.48 19.06
C THR A 34 -29.08 9.70 18.19
N SER A 35 -29.07 10.89 18.81
CA SER A 35 -28.64 12.16 18.18
C SER A 35 -27.15 12.41 18.33
N SER A 36 -26.39 11.53 19.02
CA SER A 36 -24.94 11.68 19.16
C SER A 36 -24.26 11.61 17.80
N ALA A 37 -23.34 12.54 17.55
CA ALA A 37 -22.56 12.58 16.33
C ALA A 37 -21.49 11.49 16.36
N ILE A 38 -21.36 10.76 15.25
CA ILE A 38 -20.23 9.87 14.94
C ILE A 38 -19.26 10.66 14.11
N ARG A 39 -18.00 10.75 14.55
CA ARG A 39 -16.91 11.41 13.85
C ARG A 39 -15.81 10.42 13.50
N GLY A 40 -15.85 9.90 12.27
CA GLY A 40 -14.92 8.87 11.79
C GLY A 40 -15.33 7.45 12.17
N VAL A 41 -14.50 6.52 11.74
CA VAL A 41 -14.70 5.07 11.96
C VAL A 41 -13.41 4.42 12.48
N GLY A 42 -13.53 3.27 13.14
CA GLY A 42 -12.38 2.47 13.57
C GLY A 42 -12.72 0.98 13.59
N ILE A 43 -11.72 0.15 13.36
CA ILE A 43 -11.81 -1.32 13.39
C ILE A 43 -10.83 -1.94 14.39
N ASP A 44 -10.03 -1.11 15.07
CA ASP A 44 -8.96 -1.53 15.98
C ASP A 44 -9.06 -0.73 17.28
N THR A 45 -9.24 -1.42 18.40
CA THR A 45 -9.38 -0.81 19.72
C THR A 45 -8.09 -0.23 20.30
N ARG A 46 -6.96 -0.45 19.66
CA ARG A 46 -5.66 0.14 20.01
C ARG A 46 -5.48 1.56 19.45
N GLY A 47 -6.34 1.96 18.52
CA GLY A 47 -6.37 3.30 17.96
C GLY A 47 -7.26 4.27 18.75
N ASP A 48 -7.33 5.51 18.30
CA ASP A 48 -8.26 6.51 18.83
C ASP A 48 -9.70 6.19 18.39
N LEU A 49 -10.58 5.88 19.35
CA LEU A 49 -11.99 5.58 19.11
C LEU A 49 -12.92 6.64 19.71
N VAL A 50 -12.41 7.69 20.33
CA VAL A 50 -13.25 8.71 20.97
C VAL A 50 -14.20 9.36 19.96
N GLY A 51 -15.50 9.18 20.16
CA GLY A 51 -16.54 9.72 19.28
C GLY A 51 -16.67 9.03 17.91
N ARG A 52 -15.98 7.91 17.66
CA ARG A 52 -16.00 7.15 16.41
C ARG A 52 -17.00 6.01 16.42
N LEU A 53 -17.36 5.53 15.24
CA LEU A 53 -18.05 4.26 15.05
C LEU A 53 -17.02 3.12 15.08
N PHE A 54 -17.14 2.20 16.03
CA PHE A 54 -16.41 0.95 15.98
C PHE A 54 -17.13 -0.04 15.05
N ILE A 55 -16.44 -0.64 14.09
CA ILE A 55 -16.99 -1.64 13.17
C ILE A 55 -16.41 -3.00 13.54
N ALA A 56 -17.25 -3.91 14.04
CA ALA A 56 -16.85 -5.25 14.43
C ALA A 56 -16.72 -6.15 13.20
N ILE A 57 -15.51 -6.31 12.69
CA ILE A 57 -15.22 -7.13 11.52
C ILE A 57 -14.74 -8.52 11.97
N ARG A 58 -15.33 -9.57 11.40
CA ARG A 58 -14.85 -10.94 11.57
C ARG A 58 -13.80 -11.25 10.51
N GLY A 59 -12.57 -11.52 10.95
CA GLY A 59 -11.46 -11.98 10.11
C GLY A 59 -11.16 -13.47 10.36
N ASP A 60 -10.17 -14.00 9.62
CA ASP A 60 -9.77 -15.42 9.69
C ASP A 60 -9.22 -15.85 11.06
N ARG A 61 -8.61 -14.92 11.80
CA ARG A 61 -7.92 -15.20 13.08
C ARG A 61 -8.52 -14.50 14.28
N HIS A 62 -9.29 -13.45 14.07
CA HIS A 62 -9.84 -12.58 15.13
C HIS A 62 -11.27 -12.21 14.78
N ASP A 63 -12.12 -12.15 15.79
CA ASP A 63 -13.48 -11.62 15.66
C ASP A 63 -13.56 -10.24 16.33
N GLY A 64 -13.86 -9.20 15.56
CA GLY A 64 -14.01 -7.83 16.08
C GLY A 64 -15.14 -7.71 17.11
N HIS A 65 -16.11 -8.61 17.12
CA HIS A 65 -17.19 -8.63 18.10
C HIS A 65 -16.69 -8.87 19.53
N ASP A 66 -15.59 -9.61 19.70
CA ASP A 66 -14.96 -9.84 21.02
C ASP A 66 -14.40 -8.54 21.63
N HIS A 67 -14.26 -7.49 20.83
CA HIS A 67 -13.67 -6.21 21.22
C HIS A 67 -14.68 -5.07 21.35
N VAL A 68 -16.00 -5.31 21.19
CA VAL A 68 -17.04 -4.27 21.25
C VAL A 68 -17.06 -3.58 22.61
N ARG A 69 -16.91 -4.35 23.70
CA ARG A 69 -16.80 -3.77 25.06
C ARG A 69 -15.56 -2.89 25.19
N ALA A 70 -14.40 -3.38 24.74
CA ALA A 70 -13.17 -2.59 24.78
C ALA A 70 -13.28 -1.30 23.95
N ALA A 71 -13.99 -1.34 22.81
CA ALA A 71 -14.27 -0.15 22.01
C ALA A 71 -15.16 0.85 22.77
N ALA A 72 -16.16 0.38 23.50
CA ALA A 72 -16.99 1.23 24.35
C ALA A 72 -16.16 1.89 25.47
N ASP A 73 -15.29 1.12 26.13
CA ASP A 73 -14.40 1.60 27.19
C ASP A 73 -13.37 2.62 26.64
N ALA A 74 -12.98 2.49 25.35
CA ALA A 74 -12.11 3.44 24.62
C ALA A 74 -12.86 4.68 24.10
N GLY A 75 -14.15 4.84 24.39
CA GLY A 75 -14.93 6.04 24.05
C GLY A 75 -15.59 6.04 22.68
N ALA A 76 -15.77 4.89 22.04
CA ALA A 76 -16.55 4.80 20.81
C ALA A 76 -17.98 5.35 21.02
N ALA A 77 -18.49 6.10 20.03
CA ALA A 77 -19.85 6.66 20.10
C ALA A 77 -20.93 5.59 19.84
N ALA A 78 -20.62 4.58 19.04
CA ALA A 78 -21.48 3.45 18.71
C ALA A 78 -20.63 2.28 18.21
N ALA A 79 -21.22 1.08 18.15
CA ALA A 79 -20.61 -0.04 17.45
C ALA A 79 -21.57 -0.61 16.39
N MET A 80 -21.01 -0.95 15.20
CA MET A 80 -21.70 -1.71 14.17
C MET A 80 -21.33 -3.18 14.33
N VAL A 81 -22.33 -4.03 14.50
CA VAL A 81 -22.18 -5.46 14.78
C VAL A 81 -23.04 -6.29 13.83
N SER A 82 -22.72 -7.57 13.68
CA SER A 82 -23.61 -8.46 12.92
C SER A 82 -24.85 -8.83 13.71
N GLN A 83 -26.01 -8.91 13.06
CA GLN A 83 -27.26 -9.34 13.67
C GLN A 83 -27.12 -10.74 14.28
N ALA A 84 -26.43 -11.64 13.59
CA ALA A 84 -26.21 -13.01 14.08
C ALA A 84 -25.42 -13.05 15.41
N TRP A 85 -24.43 -12.15 15.59
CA TRP A 85 -23.73 -12.02 16.86
C TRP A 85 -24.65 -11.46 17.95
N LEU A 86 -25.43 -10.41 17.64
CA LEU A 86 -26.34 -9.79 18.59
C LEU A 86 -27.38 -10.79 19.11
N ASP A 87 -27.94 -11.63 18.23
CA ASP A 87 -28.94 -12.65 18.58
C ASP A 87 -28.34 -13.80 19.41
N ALA A 88 -27.05 -14.07 19.28
CA ALA A 88 -26.35 -15.13 20.02
C ALA A 88 -25.65 -14.65 21.28
N ALA A 89 -25.46 -13.34 21.44
CA ALA A 89 -24.73 -12.78 22.59
C ALA A 89 -25.49 -13.01 23.91
N ALA A 90 -24.76 -13.42 24.95
CA ALA A 90 -25.31 -13.59 26.28
C ALA A 90 -25.71 -12.22 26.87
N VAL A 91 -26.76 -12.21 27.71
CA VAL A 91 -27.33 -10.98 28.29
C VAL A 91 -26.29 -10.20 29.08
N ASP A 92 -25.44 -10.89 29.84
CA ASP A 92 -24.38 -10.27 30.65
C ASP A 92 -23.30 -9.59 29.77
N VAL A 93 -23.04 -10.11 28.58
CA VAL A 93 -22.14 -9.47 27.57
C VAL A 93 -22.77 -8.18 27.06
N LEU A 94 -24.05 -8.23 26.70
CA LEU A 94 -24.79 -7.05 26.21
C LEU A 94 -24.95 -5.98 27.31
N ASP A 95 -25.25 -6.37 28.53
CA ASP A 95 -25.40 -5.46 29.67
C ASP A 95 -24.09 -4.73 30.04
N ALA A 96 -22.94 -5.33 29.69
CA ALA A 96 -21.64 -4.71 29.89
C ALA A 96 -21.29 -3.66 28.83
N ILE A 97 -21.98 -3.63 27.69
CA ILE A 97 -21.78 -2.68 26.60
C ILE A 97 -22.67 -1.45 26.84
N ARG A 98 -22.08 -0.25 26.95
CA ARG A 98 -22.80 0.99 27.32
C ARG A 98 -22.86 2.00 26.15
N ILE A 99 -22.74 1.54 24.93
CA ILE A 99 -22.87 2.36 23.72
C ILE A 99 -23.98 1.79 22.81
N PRO A 100 -24.63 2.61 22.00
CA PRO A 100 -25.59 2.14 21.01
C PRO A 100 -24.97 1.12 20.04
N LEU A 101 -25.74 0.10 19.70
CA LEU A 101 -25.38 -0.88 18.69
C LEU A 101 -26.23 -0.68 17.43
N VAL A 102 -25.57 -0.74 16.27
CA VAL A 102 -26.22 -0.79 14.96
C VAL A 102 -26.03 -2.20 14.42
N ALA A 103 -27.08 -3.01 14.47
CA ALA A 103 -27.05 -4.37 13.97
C ALA A 103 -27.33 -4.39 12.47
N VAL A 104 -26.48 -5.11 11.72
CA VAL A 104 -26.55 -5.28 10.27
C VAL A 104 -26.30 -6.75 9.91
N ASP A 105 -26.68 -7.19 8.74
CA ASP A 105 -26.43 -8.57 8.30
C ASP A 105 -24.91 -8.83 8.18
N ASP A 106 -24.19 -7.93 7.52
CA ASP A 106 -22.74 -7.98 7.30
C ASP A 106 -22.09 -6.61 7.54
N PRO A 107 -21.26 -6.45 8.59
CA PRO A 107 -20.58 -5.19 8.89
C PRO A 107 -19.65 -4.70 7.76
N ILE A 108 -19.04 -5.58 6.94
CA ILE A 108 -18.19 -5.19 5.81
C ILE A 108 -19.06 -4.63 4.68
N ALA A 109 -20.16 -5.29 4.34
CA ALA A 109 -21.10 -4.81 3.34
C ALA A 109 -21.75 -3.46 3.74
N ALA A 110 -22.09 -3.32 5.03
CA ALA A 110 -22.61 -2.09 5.62
C ALA A 110 -21.58 -0.95 5.57
N MET A 111 -20.33 -1.22 5.92
CA MET A 111 -19.22 -0.26 5.79
C MET A 111 -19.02 0.18 4.34
N THR A 112 -19.07 -0.76 3.41
CA THR A 112 -19.00 -0.48 1.96
C THR A 112 -20.14 0.44 1.52
N THR A 113 -21.36 0.19 1.98
CA THR A 113 -22.54 1.02 1.69
C THR A 113 -22.37 2.43 2.25
N LEU A 114 -21.88 2.55 3.47
CA LEU A 114 -21.58 3.82 4.11
C LEU A 114 -20.49 4.60 3.35
N ALA A 115 -19.42 3.92 2.92
CA ALA A 115 -18.34 4.52 2.16
C ALA A 115 -18.81 5.03 0.78
N ARG A 116 -19.64 4.26 0.06
CA ARG A 116 -20.27 4.70 -1.20
C ARG A 116 -21.15 5.94 -1.03
N TRP A 117 -21.92 5.98 0.04
CA TRP A 117 -22.75 7.13 0.38
C TRP A 117 -21.86 8.34 0.68
N HIS A 118 -20.82 8.18 1.51
CA HIS A 118 -19.90 9.24 1.88
C HIS A 118 -19.09 9.76 0.68
N ARG A 119 -18.66 8.87 -0.24
CA ARG A 119 -18.01 9.25 -1.51
C ARG A 119 -18.84 10.26 -2.31
N GLY A 120 -20.17 10.12 -2.30
CA GLY A 120 -21.07 11.08 -2.94
C GLY A 120 -21.10 12.48 -2.32
N ARG A 121 -20.53 12.65 -1.14
CA ARG A 121 -20.45 13.94 -0.39
C ARG A 121 -19.09 14.61 -0.51
N LEU A 122 -18.05 13.87 -0.92
CA LEU A 122 -16.71 14.42 -1.14
C LEU A 122 -16.70 15.33 -2.34
N ARG A 123 -16.15 16.55 -2.18
CA ARG A 123 -16.06 17.58 -3.21
C ARG A 123 -14.72 17.59 -3.95
N GLY A 124 -13.68 17.06 -3.31
CA GLY A 124 -12.36 16.98 -3.87
C GLY A 124 -12.20 15.87 -4.90
N THR A 125 -11.12 15.95 -5.64
CA THR A 125 -10.76 14.94 -6.64
C THR A 125 -10.32 13.65 -5.99
N VAL A 126 -10.92 12.53 -6.35
CA VAL A 126 -10.51 11.19 -5.90
C VAL A 126 -9.56 10.58 -6.92
N VAL A 127 -8.35 10.27 -6.47
CA VAL A 127 -7.29 9.64 -7.26
C VAL A 127 -7.15 8.19 -6.82
N GLY A 128 -7.41 7.24 -7.71
CA GLY A 128 -7.16 5.82 -7.49
C GLY A 128 -5.80 5.41 -8.04
N VAL A 129 -5.01 4.66 -7.27
CA VAL A 129 -3.66 4.20 -7.67
C VAL A 129 -3.57 2.69 -7.60
N THR A 130 -3.33 2.03 -8.74
CA THR A 130 -3.06 0.59 -8.81
C THR A 130 -1.76 0.30 -9.57
N GLY A 131 -1.33 -0.95 -9.57
CA GLY A 131 -0.14 -1.43 -10.29
C GLY A 131 0.47 -2.66 -9.62
N SER A 132 1.37 -3.35 -10.32
CA SER A 132 2.11 -4.49 -9.78
C SER A 132 3.19 -4.07 -8.78
N ALA A 133 3.81 -2.91 -8.99
CA ALA A 133 4.78 -2.27 -8.10
C ALA A 133 4.54 -0.74 -8.09
N GLY A 134 5.11 -0.01 -7.13
CA GLY A 134 5.09 1.46 -7.11
C GLY A 134 3.87 2.11 -6.47
N LYS A 135 2.76 1.42 -6.22
CA LYS A 135 1.50 1.97 -5.67
C LYS A 135 1.71 2.87 -4.45
N THR A 136 2.30 2.32 -3.40
CA THR A 136 2.47 3.03 -2.11
C THR A 136 3.42 4.23 -2.25
N THR A 137 4.47 4.11 -3.05
CA THR A 137 5.39 5.22 -3.32
C THR A 137 4.70 6.31 -4.13
N THR A 138 3.96 5.95 -5.18
CA THR A 138 3.18 6.92 -5.97
C THR A 138 2.13 7.60 -5.11
N ARG A 139 1.42 6.87 -4.23
CA ARG A 139 0.49 7.45 -3.26
C ARG A 139 1.20 8.48 -2.36
N ALA A 140 2.38 8.16 -1.82
CA ALA A 140 3.13 9.07 -0.97
C ALA A 140 3.63 10.32 -1.73
N LEU A 141 4.08 10.14 -2.97
CA LEU A 141 4.45 11.27 -3.84
C LEU A 141 3.23 12.14 -4.17
N LEU A 142 2.08 11.54 -4.47
CA LEU A 142 0.83 12.27 -4.69
C LEU A 142 0.40 13.08 -3.47
N GLU A 143 0.48 12.50 -2.27
CA GLU A 143 0.22 13.19 -1.02
C GLU A 143 1.09 14.44 -0.87
N ALA A 144 2.39 14.34 -1.18
CA ALA A 144 3.32 15.46 -1.14
C ALA A 144 2.98 16.55 -2.19
N VAL A 145 2.84 16.15 -3.47
CA VAL A 145 2.64 17.13 -4.56
C VAL A 145 1.24 17.74 -4.60
N LEU A 146 0.24 17.13 -3.96
CA LEU A 146 -1.13 17.66 -3.86
C LEU A 146 -1.35 18.52 -2.61
N ALA A 147 -0.48 18.43 -1.60
CA ALA A 147 -0.57 19.23 -0.38
C ALA A 147 -0.72 20.75 -0.62
N PRO A 148 -0.09 21.36 -1.65
CA PRO A 148 -0.30 22.77 -1.96
C PRO A 148 -1.74 23.15 -2.32
N LEU A 149 -2.60 22.21 -2.72
CA LEU A 149 -4.02 22.47 -3.00
C LEU A 149 -4.85 22.67 -1.72
N GLY A 150 -4.33 22.30 -0.56
CA GLY A 150 -5.01 22.32 0.72
C GLY A 150 -5.18 20.94 1.35
N ALA A 151 -6.05 20.84 2.36
CA ALA A 151 -6.30 19.60 3.07
C ALA A 151 -6.77 18.48 2.13
N GLY A 152 -6.32 17.26 2.44
CA GLY A 152 -6.71 16.05 1.73
C GLY A 152 -6.42 14.81 2.55
N THR A 153 -6.89 13.67 2.07
CA THR A 153 -6.75 12.37 2.73
C THR A 153 -6.08 11.36 1.80
N ALA A 154 -5.14 10.58 2.33
CA ALA A 154 -4.51 9.47 1.61
C ALA A 154 -4.63 8.15 2.37
N SER A 155 -4.61 7.03 1.65
CA SER A 155 -4.61 5.70 2.25
C SER A 155 -3.50 5.56 3.28
N ILE A 156 -3.87 5.16 4.49
CA ILE A 156 -2.93 4.91 5.59
C ILE A 156 -2.20 3.59 5.31
N LYS A 157 -0.86 3.60 5.37
CA LYS A 157 -0.04 2.40 5.09
C LYS A 157 -0.42 1.81 3.72
N SER A 158 -0.76 0.51 3.69
CA SER A 158 -1.21 -0.20 2.49
C SER A 158 -2.66 -0.69 2.65
N PHE A 159 -3.52 0.18 3.19
CA PHE A 159 -4.96 -0.06 3.25
C PHE A 159 -5.56 0.07 1.84
N ASN A 160 -5.43 -1.00 1.05
CA ASN A 160 -5.69 -1.00 -0.39
C ASN A 160 -6.71 -2.04 -0.85
N ASN A 161 -7.39 -2.71 0.08
CA ASN A 161 -8.37 -3.76 -0.18
C ASN A 161 -9.81 -3.31 0.16
N HIS A 162 -10.77 -4.27 0.13
CA HIS A 162 -12.19 -4.07 0.42
C HIS A 162 -12.51 -3.58 1.85
N ILE A 163 -11.53 -3.55 2.75
CA ILE A 163 -11.63 -2.92 4.08
C ILE A 163 -10.93 -1.56 4.07
N GLY A 164 -9.71 -1.51 3.56
CA GLY A 164 -8.86 -0.32 3.62
C GLY A 164 -9.36 0.86 2.78
N VAL A 165 -9.88 0.61 1.58
CA VAL A 165 -10.42 1.66 0.70
C VAL A 165 -11.67 2.31 1.31
N PRO A 166 -12.69 1.56 1.80
CA PRO A 166 -13.80 2.15 2.54
C PRO A 166 -13.38 2.97 3.76
N LEU A 167 -12.46 2.45 4.57
CA LEU A 167 -11.96 3.17 5.75
C LEU A 167 -11.32 4.50 5.38
N THR A 168 -10.47 4.52 4.35
CA THR A 168 -9.84 5.76 3.88
C THR A 168 -10.88 6.78 3.40
N LEU A 169 -11.89 6.34 2.65
CA LEU A 169 -12.97 7.21 2.21
C LEU A 169 -13.74 7.82 3.39
N LEU A 170 -14.02 7.03 4.43
CA LEU A 170 -14.76 7.48 5.62
C LEU A 170 -13.93 8.42 6.51
N GLU A 171 -12.60 8.41 6.40
CA GLU A 171 -11.71 9.38 7.04
C GLU A 171 -11.62 10.70 6.27
N ALA A 172 -11.90 10.71 4.96
CA ALA A 172 -11.87 11.93 4.16
C ALA A 172 -12.96 12.92 4.60
N ALA A 173 -12.60 14.20 4.75
CA ALA A 173 -13.56 15.25 5.01
C ALA A 173 -14.28 15.68 3.73
N PRO A 174 -15.56 16.09 3.78
CA PRO A 174 -16.27 16.61 2.60
C PRO A 174 -15.56 17.80 1.94
N GLU A 175 -14.78 18.55 2.70
CA GLU A 175 -14.02 19.74 2.29
C GLU A 175 -12.62 19.43 1.75
N ASP A 176 -12.15 18.18 1.90
CA ASP A 176 -10.86 17.77 1.37
C ASP A 176 -10.77 18.07 -0.13
N ARG A 177 -9.66 18.65 -0.54
CA ARG A 177 -9.42 19.07 -1.93
C ARG A 177 -9.05 17.89 -2.81
N TRP A 178 -8.48 16.84 -2.20
CA TRP A 178 -8.05 15.62 -2.86
C TRP A 178 -8.16 14.42 -1.90
N VAL A 179 -8.39 13.25 -2.48
CA VAL A 179 -8.36 11.96 -1.78
C VAL A 179 -7.55 10.98 -2.62
N VAL A 180 -6.49 10.40 -2.08
CA VAL A 180 -5.64 9.44 -2.79
C VAL A 180 -5.83 8.05 -2.20
N LEU A 181 -6.32 7.12 -3.02
CA LEU A 181 -6.66 5.76 -2.64
C LEU A 181 -5.70 4.77 -3.32
N GLU A 182 -4.95 4.01 -2.52
CA GLU A 182 -4.25 2.84 -3.03
C GLU A 182 -5.25 1.70 -3.24
N MET A 183 -5.24 1.08 -4.44
CA MET A 183 -6.12 -0.03 -4.83
C MET A 183 -5.29 -1.24 -5.21
N GLY A 184 -5.27 -2.25 -4.34
CA GLY A 184 -4.58 -3.52 -4.53
C GLY A 184 -5.52 -4.61 -5.02
N THR A 185 -4.94 -5.67 -5.57
CA THR A 185 -5.65 -6.90 -5.91
C THR A 185 -4.79 -8.11 -5.62
N SER A 186 -5.41 -9.19 -5.20
CA SER A 186 -4.85 -10.54 -5.09
C SER A 186 -5.57 -11.50 -6.04
N GLY A 187 -6.70 -11.12 -6.63
CA GLY A 187 -7.52 -11.96 -7.51
C GLY A 187 -8.43 -11.18 -8.45
N PRO A 188 -9.12 -11.86 -9.35
CA PRO A 188 -9.98 -11.24 -10.35
C PRO A 188 -11.22 -10.58 -9.71
N GLY A 189 -11.61 -9.41 -10.23
CA GLY A 189 -12.80 -8.67 -9.83
C GLY A 189 -12.61 -7.78 -8.59
N GLU A 190 -11.45 -7.77 -7.95
CA GLU A 190 -11.21 -6.94 -6.77
C GLU A 190 -11.05 -5.46 -7.13
N ILE A 191 -10.31 -5.12 -8.21
CA ILE A 191 -10.23 -3.71 -8.67
C ILE A 191 -11.58 -3.17 -9.10
N PRO A 192 -12.40 -3.84 -9.93
CA PRO A 192 -13.76 -3.39 -10.22
C PRO A 192 -14.61 -3.16 -8.98
N HIS A 193 -14.50 -4.03 -7.98
CA HIS A 193 -15.21 -3.85 -6.71
C HIS A 193 -14.78 -2.55 -6.02
N LEU A 194 -13.47 -2.28 -5.88
CA LEU A 194 -12.93 -1.07 -5.28
C LEU A 194 -13.33 0.18 -6.08
N VAL A 195 -13.31 0.12 -7.42
CA VAL A 195 -13.77 1.19 -8.31
C VAL A 195 -15.24 1.49 -8.07
N SER A 196 -16.08 0.48 -7.87
CA SER A 196 -17.51 0.66 -7.58
C SER A 196 -17.78 1.42 -6.26
N ILE A 197 -16.83 1.36 -5.32
CA ILE A 197 -16.89 2.06 -4.04
C ILE A 197 -16.35 3.48 -4.17
N ALA A 198 -15.13 3.59 -4.68
CA ALA A 198 -14.35 4.82 -4.69
C ALA A 198 -14.71 5.77 -5.83
N ARG A 199 -15.12 5.24 -6.99
CA ARG A 199 -15.42 6.01 -8.20
C ARG A 199 -14.35 7.09 -8.43
N PRO A 200 -13.09 6.69 -8.73
CA PRO A 200 -12.00 7.64 -8.89
C PRO A 200 -12.25 8.58 -10.07
N ASP A 201 -11.96 9.88 -9.88
CA ASP A 201 -11.99 10.88 -10.95
C ASP A 201 -10.74 10.77 -11.82
N VAL A 202 -9.61 10.42 -11.19
CA VAL A 202 -8.32 10.18 -11.83
C VAL A 202 -7.84 8.78 -11.44
N ALA A 203 -7.47 7.99 -12.43
CA ALA A 203 -6.93 6.64 -12.24
C ALA A 203 -5.44 6.60 -12.63
N VAL A 204 -4.60 6.03 -11.77
CA VAL A 204 -3.16 5.87 -12.02
C VAL A 204 -2.81 4.39 -12.04
N ILE A 205 -2.15 3.94 -13.12
CA ILE A 205 -1.57 2.60 -13.22
C ILE A 205 -0.05 2.76 -13.23
N THR A 206 0.60 2.34 -12.13
CA THR A 206 2.06 2.50 -11.94
C THR A 206 2.89 1.51 -12.74
N GLY A 207 2.25 0.51 -13.32
CA GLY A 207 2.84 -0.50 -14.19
C GLY A 207 2.15 -1.85 -14.01
N THR A 208 2.27 -2.67 -15.04
CA THR A 208 1.80 -4.06 -15.05
C THR A 208 2.98 -5.01 -15.17
N GLY A 209 2.91 -6.15 -14.50
CA GLY A 209 3.99 -7.13 -14.49
C GLY A 209 3.63 -8.37 -13.67
N ARG A 210 4.57 -9.28 -13.51
CA ARG A 210 4.39 -10.59 -12.87
C ARG A 210 4.12 -10.48 -11.36
N SER A 211 2.85 -10.29 -11.02
CA SER A 211 2.36 -10.23 -9.64
C SER A 211 1.01 -10.96 -9.55
N HIS A 212 0.76 -11.68 -8.47
CA HIS A 212 -0.50 -12.40 -8.23
C HIS A 212 -0.88 -13.36 -9.39
N LEU A 213 0.13 -13.94 -10.05
CA LEU A 213 -0.07 -14.83 -11.21
C LEU A 213 -0.83 -16.10 -10.85
N GLU A 214 -0.75 -16.54 -9.59
CA GLU A 214 -1.50 -17.70 -9.10
C GLU A 214 -3.01 -17.52 -9.29
N ALA A 215 -3.53 -16.31 -9.07
CA ALA A 215 -4.95 -16.00 -9.18
C ALA A 215 -5.33 -15.36 -10.53
N LEU A 216 -4.45 -14.55 -11.12
CA LEU A 216 -4.71 -13.78 -12.34
C LEU A 216 -4.21 -14.46 -13.62
N GLY A 217 -3.50 -15.60 -13.49
CA GLY A 217 -3.04 -16.45 -14.58
C GLY A 217 -1.73 -15.99 -15.21
N ASP A 218 -1.76 -14.90 -15.98
CA ASP A 218 -0.64 -14.38 -16.73
C ASP A 218 -0.56 -12.83 -16.68
N GLU A 219 0.47 -12.26 -17.32
CA GLU A 219 0.65 -10.81 -17.36
C GLU A 219 -0.52 -10.08 -18.05
N ALA A 220 -1.16 -10.70 -19.03
CA ALA A 220 -2.35 -10.15 -19.69
C ALA A 220 -3.54 -10.11 -18.73
N GLY A 221 -3.73 -11.15 -17.91
CA GLY A 221 -4.72 -11.17 -16.84
C GLY A 221 -4.48 -10.09 -15.80
N VAL A 222 -3.22 -9.90 -15.39
CA VAL A 222 -2.83 -8.81 -14.49
C VAL A 222 -3.12 -7.43 -15.10
N ALA A 223 -2.80 -7.24 -16.39
CA ALA A 223 -3.07 -5.99 -17.09
C ALA A 223 -4.57 -5.72 -17.20
N ARG A 224 -5.36 -6.75 -17.55
CA ARG A 224 -6.83 -6.66 -17.66
C ARG A 224 -7.46 -6.26 -16.33
N GLU A 225 -7.12 -6.93 -15.24
CA GLU A 225 -7.64 -6.63 -13.90
C GLU A 225 -7.33 -5.18 -13.52
N LYS A 226 -6.06 -4.75 -13.65
CA LYS A 226 -5.63 -3.41 -13.26
C LYS A 226 -6.21 -2.31 -14.15
N ALA A 227 -6.39 -2.57 -15.44
CA ALA A 227 -6.97 -1.61 -16.39
C ALA A 227 -8.42 -1.24 -16.05
N THR A 228 -9.12 -2.08 -15.28
CA THR A 228 -10.50 -1.77 -14.84
C THR A 228 -10.57 -0.55 -13.90
N ILE A 229 -9.46 -0.08 -13.32
CA ILE A 229 -9.44 1.18 -12.57
C ILE A 229 -9.79 2.39 -13.44
N LEU A 230 -9.59 2.28 -14.75
CA LEU A 230 -9.91 3.31 -15.73
C LEU A 230 -11.42 3.40 -16.00
N ASP A 231 -12.18 2.35 -15.66
CA ASP A 231 -13.61 2.29 -15.99
C ASP A 231 -14.40 3.33 -15.17
N GLY A 232 -14.89 4.35 -15.85
CA GLY A 232 -15.60 5.47 -15.24
C GLY A 232 -14.72 6.61 -14.70
N ALA A 233 -13.40 6.50 -14.77
CA ALA A 233 -12.50 7.61 -14.50
C ALA A 233 -12.56 8.65 -15.63
N ARG A 234 -12.37 9.93 -15.29
CA ARG A 234 -12.27 11.01 -16.27
C ARG A 234 -10.88 11.07 -16.92
N ILE A 235 -9.83 10.79 -16.14
CA ILE A 235 -8.44 10.83 -16.57
C ILE A 235 -7.75 9.53 -16.15
N GLY A 236 -7.04 8.89 -17.07
CA GLY A 236 -6.19 7.74 -16.82
C GLY A 236 -4.72 8.08 -17.08
N ILE A 237 -3.87 7.90 -16.07
CA ILE A 237 -2.43 8.13 -16.15
C ILE A 237 -1.74 6.78 -16.05
N VAL A 238 -1.14 6.30 -17.15
CA VAL A 238 -0.77 4.88 -17.29
C VAL A 238 0.69 4.73 -17.69
N ASN A 239 1.44 3.95 -16.90
CA ASN A 239 2.79 3.54 -17.27
C ASN A 239 2.75 2.55 -18.44
N VAL A 240 3.52 2.84 -19.50
CA VAL A 240 3.58 2.02 -20.73
C VAL A 240 4.95 1.39 -20.98
N ASP A 241 5.86 1.39 -20.03
CA ASP A 241 7.18 0.73 -20.15
C ASP A 241 7.07 -0.81 -20.25
N ARG A 242 5.84 -1.35 -20.26
CA ARG A 242 5.53 -2.76 -20.48
C ARG A 242 4.40 -2.91 -21.49
N ASP A 243 4.53 -3.86 -22.42
CA ASP A 243 3.60 -4.02 -23.55
C ASP A 243 2.21 -4.58 -23.16
N PHE A 244 2.10 -5.26 -22.03
CA PHE A 244 0.86 -5.96 -21.65
C PHE A 244 -0.35 -5.05 -21.43
N ILE A 245 -0.16 -3.76 -21.14
CA ILE A 245 -1.25 -2.82 -20.91
C ILE A 245 -1.84 -2.26 -22.23
N GLY A 246 -1.08 -2.28 -23.33
CA GLY A 246 -1.48 -1.68 -24.62
C GLY A 246 -2.85 -2.10 -25.10
N PRO A 247 -3.17 -3.40 -25.23
CA PRO A 247 -4.49 -3.87 -25.66
C PRO A 247 -5.65 -3.37 -24.79
N GLU A 248 -5.42 -3.23 -23.49
CA GLU A 248 -6.42 -2.73 -22.54
C GLU A 248 -6.66 -1.22 -22.69
N LEU A 249 -5.63 -0.46 -23.06
CA LEU A 249 -5.77 0.98 -23.38
C LEU A 249 -6.51 1.17 -24.71
N ASP A 250 -6.19 0.37 -25.73
CA ASP A 250 -6.87 0.43 -27.02
C ASP A 250 -8.36 0.16 -26.89
N ALA A 251 -8.75 -0.82 -26.06
CA ALA A 251 -10.15 -1.12 -25.78
C ALA A 251 -10.91 0.03 -25.09
N ARG A 252 -10.21 0.96 -24.46
CA ARG A 252 -10.77 2.09 -23.70
C ARG A 252 -10.64 3.45 -24.40
N ARG A 253 -10.03 3.52 -25.58
CA ARG A 253 -9.87 4.78 -26.34
C ARG A 253 -11.20 5.51 -26.57
N ASP A 254 -12.28 4.76 -26.83
CA ASP A 254 -13.61 5.30 -27.13
C ASP A 254 -14.52 5.38 -25.89
N SER A 255 -14.01 5.05 -24.71
CA SER A 255 -14.82 5.05 -23.46
C SER A 255 -15.07 6.43 -22.87
N GLY A 256 -14.42 7.47 -23.41
CA GLY A 256 -14.50 8.85 -22.91
C GLY A 256 -13.50 9.18 -21.80
N VAL A 257 -12.64 8.23 -21.41
CA VAL A 257 -11.50 8.49 -20.50
C VAL A 257 -10.38 9.20 -21.27
N GLU A 258 -9.87 10.30 -20.71
CA GLU A 258 -8.67 10.95 -21.23
C GLU A 258 -7.43 10.17 -20.79
N LEU A 259 -6.80 9.45 -21.72
CA LEU A 259 -5.61 8.64 -21.46
C LEU A 259 -4.33 9.48 -21.64
N VAL A 260 -3.46 9.45 -20.64
CA VAL A 260 -2.12 10.02 -20.65
C VAL A 260 -1.13 8.92 -20.31
N THR A 261 -0.27 8.59 -21.23
CA THR A 261 0.75 7.56 -21.03
C THR A 261 2.04 8.18 -20.49
N TYR A 262 2.74 7.44 -19.62
CA TYR A 262 4.04 7.87 -19.13
C TYR A 262 5.02 6.71 -19.02
N GLY A 263 6.32 7.04 -18.98
CA GLY A 263 7.41 6.05 -18.88
C GLY A 263 8.74 6.58 -19.38
N THR A 264 9.61 5.66 -19.75
CA THR A 264 10.93 5.94 -20.34
C THR A 264 10.94 5.77 -21.86
N GLU A 265 9.99 5.01 -22.40
CA GLU A 265 9.92 4.68 -23.82
C GLU A 265 9.40 5.85 -24.68
N ALA A 266 9.82 5.88 -25.95
CA ALA A 266 9.46 6.94 -26.90
C ALA A 266 7.95 7.05 -27.19
N ARG A 267 7.19 5.99 -26.92
CA ARG A 267 5.71 5.95 -27.11
C ARG A 267 4.93 6.63 -25.98
N ALA A 268 5.59 6.96 -24.88
CA ALA A 268 4.94 7.64 -23.76
C ALA A 268 4.72 9.13 -24.06
N ASP A 269 3.52 9.66 -23.70
CA ASP A 269 3.19 11.08 -23.82
C ASP A 269 4.02 11.94 -22.85
N ARG A 270 4.38 11.36 -21.69
CA ARG A 270 5.22 11.97 -20.67
C ARG A 270 6.43 11.11 -20.38
N ARG A 271 7.59 11.60 -20.75
CA ARG A 271 8.83 10.81 -20.69
C ARG A 271 9.75 11.28 -19.58
N LEU A 272 10.28 10.30 -18.84
CA LEU A 272 11.48 10.49 -18.06
C LEU A 272 12.67 10.46 -19.05
N ILE A 273 13.24 11.63 -19.35
CA ILE A 273 14.33 11.78 -20.33
C ILE A 273 15.67 11.41 -19.71
N ALA A 274 15.91 11.92 -18.49
CA ALA A 274 17.15 11.67 -17.78
C ALA A 274 16.91 11.63 -16.26
N ARG A 275 17.81 10.95 -15.58
CA ARG A 275 17.96 11.01 -14.14
C ARG A 275 19.43 10.97 -13.76
N THR A 276 19.79 11.67 -12.71
CA THR A 276 21.14 11.72 -12.18
C THR A 276 21.08 11.50 -10.66
N PRO A 277 21.61 10.37 -10.15
CA PRO A 277 21.70 10.13 -8.70
C PRO A 277 22.55 11.19 -8.02
N ARG A 278 22.23 11.46 -6.74
CA ARG A 278 22.97 12.42 -5.93
C ARG A 278 23.77 11.71 -4.84
N PRO A 279 25.01 12.11 -4.57
CA PRO A 279 25.85 11.47 -3.55
C PRO A 279 25.23 11.46 -2.14
N GLN A 280 24.48 12.51 -1.79
CA GLN A 280 23.80 12.65 -0.49
C GLN A 280 22.44 11.93 -0.40
N GLY A 281 22.03 11.22 -1.43
CA GLY A 281 20.72 10.58 -1.60
C GLY A 281 19.76 11.40 -2.45
N GLY A 282 18.74 10.73 -2.97
CA GLY A 282 17.85 11.28 -3.97
C GLY A 282 18.49 11.39 -5.35
N GLN A 283 17.79 12.01 -6.27
CA GLN A 283 18.20 12.12 -7.67
C GLN A 283 17.60 13.37 -8.31
N ARG A 284 18.26 13.90 -9.35
CA ARG A 284 17.66 14.86 -10.26
C ARG A 284 16.92 14.10 -11.37
N ILE A 285 15.70 14.52 -11.68
CA ILE A 285 14.88 13.97 -12.77
C ILE A 285 14.61 15.06 -13.80
N GLU A 286 14.56 14.66 -15.07
CA GLU A 286 14.32 15.55 -16.21
C GLU A 286 13.27 14.93 -17.15
N LEU A 287 12.21 15.69 -17.43
CA LEU A 287 11.19 15.44 -18.44
C LEU A 287 11.38 16.45 -19.57
N ASP A 288 10.61 16.37 -20.65
CA ASP A 288 10.72 17.27 -21.80
C ASP A 288 10.57 18.77 -21.42
N ASP A 289 9.72 19.05 -20.45
CA ASP A 289 9.32 20.41 -20.06
C ASP A 289 9.44 20.68 -18.54
N PHE A 290 10.08 19.76 -17.78
CA PHE A 290 10.18 19.84 -16.34
C PHE A 290 11.47 19.20 -15.82
N ALA A 291 12.08 19.82 -14.82
CA ALA A 291 13.17 19.21 -14.09
C ALA A 291 13.06 19.54 -12.60
N ALA A 292 13.34 18.55 -11.76
CA ALA A 292 13.30 18.68 -10.31
C ALA A 292 14.27 17.78 -9.59
N GLU A 293 14.58 18.11 -8.35
CA GLU A 293 15.18 17.20 -7.39
C GLU A 293 14.10 16.29 -6.82
N LEU A 294 14.38 14.99 -6.74
CA LEU A 294 13.53 13.99 -6.09
C LEU A 294 14.28 13.41 -4.90
N ALA A 295 13.71 13.50 -3.71
CA ALA A 295 14.34 12.98 -2.50
C ALA A 295 14.47 11.45 -2.46
N LEU A 296 13.72 10.73 -3.30
CA LEU A 296 13.71 9.28 -3.36
C LEU A 296 14.79 8.75 -4.31
N ASP A 297 15.49 7.71 -3.88
CA ASP A 297 16.50 7.01 -4.67
C ASP A 297 15.88 6.01 -5.68
N GLY A 298 16.65 5.70 -6.73
CA GLY A 298 16.39 4.61 -7.67
C GLY A 298 15.51 4.97 -8.88
N PRO A 299 15.75 4.30 -10.02
CA PRO A 299 15.07 4.60 -11.28
C PRO A 299 13.56 4.39 -11.23
N HIS A 300 13.10 3.38 -10.50
CA HIS A 300 11.67 3.10 -10.33
C HIS A 300 10.92 4.23 -9.61
N ASN A 301 11.57 4.92 -8.67
CA ASN A 301 10.97 6.06 -7.97
C ASN A 301 10.95 7.32 -8.85
N ALA A 302 11.91 7.50 -9.76
CA ALA A 302 11.85 8.54 -10.77
C ALA A 302 10.62 8.36 -11.70
N ILE A 303 10.34 7.12 -12.13
CA ILE A 303 9.14 6.80 -12.93
C ILE A 303 7.85 7.02 -12.12
N ASN A 304 7.81 6.64 -10.86
CA ASN A 304 6.65 6.91 -9.98
C ASN A 304 6.41 8.42 -9.83
N ALA A 305 7.48 9.23 -9.79
CA ALA A 305 7.37 10.70 -9.71
C ALA A 305 6.75 11.30 -10.97
N VAL A 306 6.99 10.75 -12.17
CA VAL A 306 6.34 11.22 -13.42
C VAL A 306 4.82 11.14 -13.30
N ALA A 307 4.28 10.04 -12.77
CA ALA A 307 2.85 9.90 -12.53
C ALA A 307 2.31 10.97 -11.56
N ALA A 308 3.03 11.21 -10.46
CA ALA A 308 2.63 12.19 -9.47
C ALA A 308 2.66 13.63 -10.02
N ILE A 309 3.70 13.97 -10.80
CA ILE A 309 3.81 15.26 -11.51
C ILE A 309 2.61 15.47 -12.43
N GLU A 310 2.27 14.46 -13.23
CA GLU A 310 1.19 14.58 -14.21
C GLU A 310 -0.17 14.73 -13.53
N VAL A 311 -0.45 13.99 -12.44
CA VAL A 311 -1.66 14.20 -11.63
C VAL A 311 -1.70 15.60 -11.06
N ALA A 312 -0.62 16.08 -10.45
CA ALA A 312 -0.57 17.38 -9.79
C ALA A 312 -0.80 18.54 -10.78
N ARG A 313 -0.16 18.49 -11.96
CA ARG A 313 -0.38 19.45 -13.05
C ARG A 313 -1.84 19.49 -13.50
N ARG A 314 -2.49 18.31 -13.66
CA ARG A 314 -3.90 18.17 -14.03
C ARG A 314 -4.85 18.75 -12.99
N LEU A 315 -4.45 18.76 -11.73
CA LEU A 315 -5.20 19.35 -10.64
C LEU A 315 -4.84 20.82 -10.39
N GLY A 316 -3.92 21.41 -11.18
CA GLY A 316 -3.60 22.84 -11.15
C GLY A 316 -2.51 23.23 -10.14
N VAL A 317 -1.68 22.29 -9.70
CA VAL A 317 -0.47 22.60 -8.91
C VAL A 317 0.60 23.16 -9.85
N SER A 318 1.26 24.24 -9.45
CA SER A 318 2.34 24.84 -10.24
C SER A 318 3.60 23.97 -10.24
N ASP A 319 4.40 24.07 -11.30
CA ASP A 319 5.65 23.30 -11.43
C ASP A 319 6.64 23.61 -10.30
N ASP A 320 6.72 24.85 -9.83
CA ASP A 320 7.58 25.23 -8.70
C ASP A 320 7.15 24.56 -7.40
N ALA A 321 5.83 24.48 -7.15
CA ALA A 321 5.29 23.79 -5.97
C ALA A 321 5.50 22.29 -6.06
N ILE A 322 5.34 21.69 -7.26
CA ILE A 322 5.63 20.26 -7.50
C ILE A 322 7.11 19.97 -7.25
N ALA A 323 8.03 20.79 -7.81
CA ALA A 323 9.47 20.63 -7.64
C ALA A 323 9.88 20.69 -6.16
N THR A 324 9.34 21.65 -5.42
CA THR A 324 9.57 21.78 -3.97
C THR A 324 9.08 20.55 -3.22
N ALA A 325 7.86 20.08 -3.49
CA ALA A 325 7.29 18.91 -2.82
C ALA A 325 8.06 17.62 -3.11
N LEU A 326 8.57 17.44 -4.32
CA LEU A 326 9.38 16.28 -4.68
C LEU A 326 10.75 16.28 -3.98
N ALA A 327 11.36 17.45 -3.80
CA ALA A 327 12.63 17.61 -3.10
C ALA A 327 12.52 17.30 -1.59
N ASP A 328 11.34 17.53 -1.01
CA ASP A 328 11.04 17.29 0.41
C ASP A 328 10.30 15.96 0.67
N ALA A 329 10.03 15.17 -0.38
CA ALA A 329 9.24 13.95 -0.27
C ALA A 329 9.94 12.90 0.62
N VAL A 330 9.16 12.28 1.51
CA VAL A 330 9.67 11.23 2.42
C VAL A 330 9.35 9.86 1.84
N PRO A 331 10.35 8.99 1.64
CA PRO A 331 10.11 7.63 1.16
C PRO A 331 9.28 6.83 2.17
N PRO A 332 8.30 6.03 1.74
CA PRO A 332 7.60 5.11 2.62
C PRO A 332 8.57 4.11 3.26
N SER A 333 8.37 3.79 4.53
CA SER A 333 9.20 2.80 5.23
C SER A 333 9.16 1.43 4.53
N MET A 334 10.27 0.68 4.61
CA MET A 334 10.41 -0.66 4.01
C MET A 334 10.19 -0.69 2.47
N ARG A 335 10.36 0.44 1.77
CA ARG A 335 10.20 0.61 0.32
C ARG A 335 11.45 1.22 -0.28
N PHE A 336 12.51 0.42 -0.34
CA PHE A 336 13.83 0.87 -0.77
C PHE A 336 14.32 2.08 0.05
N SER A 337 14.04 2.04 1.36
CA SER A 337 14.47 3.10 2.27
C SER A 337 15.92 2.88 2.70
N ARG A 338 16.73 3.90 2.48
CA ARG A 338 18.16 3.91 2.82
C ARG A 338 18.36 4.44 4.23
N ARG A 339 19.09 3.70 5.07
CA ARG A 339 19.39 4.11 6.43
C ARG A 339 20.75 3.59 6.87
N ARG A 340 21.39 4.31 7.79
CA ARG A 340 22.65 3.90 8.42
C ARG A 340 22.37 3.24 9.77
N ILE A 341 22.96 2.07 9.99
CA ILE A 341 22.93 1.34 11.25
C ILE A 341 24.38 1.11 11.67
N GLY A 342 24.88 1.84 12.69
CA GLY A 342 26.30 1.90 12.97
C GLY A 342 27.08 2.38 11.75
N ASP A 343 28.07 1.59 11.32
CA ASP A 343 28.85 1.85 10.10
C ASP A 343 28.35 1.13 8.86
N VAL A 344 27.21 0.43 8.94
CA VAL A 344 26.60 -0.30 7.82
C VAL A 344 25.51 0.55 7.17
N GLU A 345 25.50 0.60 5.84
CA GLU A 345 24.42 1.21 5.07
C GLU A 345 23.41 0.16 4.65
N VAL A 346 22.15 0.30 5.08
CA VAL A 346 21.09 -0.67 4.85
C VAL A 346 20.06 -0.11 3.88
N PHE A 347 19.78 -0.87 2.83
CA PHE A 347 18.72 -0.63 1.85
C PHE A 347 17.55 -1.57 2.17
N ASP A 348 16.56 -1.02 2.88
CA ASP A 348 15.41 -1.72 3.43
C ASP A 348 14.25 -1.73 2.42
N ASP A 349 13.98 -2.89 1.82
CA ASP A 349 12.87 -3.07 0.86
C ASP A 349 12.05 -4.33 1.19
N VAL A 350 11.82 -4.57 2.46
CA VAL A 350 11.21 -5.82 2.99
C VAL A 350 9.68 -5.82 2.99
N TYR A 351 9.04 -4.77 2.47
CA TYR A 351 7.58 -4.70 2.51
C TYR A 351 6.90 -5.76 1.63
N ASN A 352 7.34 -5.91 0.39
CA ASN A 352 6.84 -6.91 -0.55
C ASN A 352 7.84 -7.15 -1.69
N ALA A 353 7.69 -8.27 -2.40
CA ALA A 353 8.54 -8.63 -3.52
C ALA A 353 7.74 -9.29 -4.65
N ASN A 354 8.11 -8.94 -5.87
CA ASN A 354 7.78 -9.63 -7.11
C ASN A 354 8.97 -9.49 -8.08
N PRO A 355 9.04 -10.23 -9.19
CA PRO A 355 10.20 -10.22 -10.08
C PRO A 355 10.59 -8.83 -10.59
N GLU A 356 9.62 -7.98 -10.93
CA GLU A 356 9.86 -6.62 -11.41
C GLU A 356 10.48 -5.73 -10.33
N SER A 357 9.89 -5.75 -9.13
CA SER A 357 10.39 -4.95 -8.01
C SER A 357 11.76 -5.42 -7.53
N MET A 358 12.01 -6.74 -7.54
CA MET A 358 13.32 -7.30 -7.20
C MET A 358 14.41 -6.80 -8.15
N ARG A 359 14.19 -6.90 -9.49
CA ARG A 359 15.13 -6.40 -10.48
C ARG A 359 15.39 -4.90 -10.35
N ALA A 360 14.32 -4.11 -10.21
CA ALA A 360 14.43 -2.66 -10.10
C ALA A 360 15.20 -2.24 -8.85
N SER A 361 14.96 -2.91 -7.72
CA SER A 361 15.64 -2.60 -6.46
C SER A 361 17.09 -3.09 -6.44
N LEU A 362 17.40 -4.26 -7.03
CA LEU A 362 18.78 -4.74 -7.19
C LEU A 362 19.61 -3.79 -8.07
N ALA A 363 19.07 -3.33 -9.18
CA ALA A 363 19.73 -2.36 -10.05
C ALA A 363 19.97 -1.01 -9.33
N ALA A 364 18.99 -0.54 -8.56
CA ALA A 364 19.14 0.67 -7.76
C ALA A 364 20.18 0.50 -6.63
N PHE A 365 20.20 -0.66 -6.00
CA PHE A 365 21.21 -0.99 -4.99
C PHE A 365 22.62 -1.02 -5.58
N ASP A 366 22.82 -1.63 -6.74
CA ASP A 366 24.11 -1.67 -7.44
C ASP A 366 24.65 -0.25 -7.72
N GLU A 367 23.78 0.63 -8.22
CA GLU A 367 24.11 2.03 -8.46
C GLU A 367 24.51 2.81 -7.19
N LEU A 368 23.79 2.58 -6.08
CA LEU A 368 23.93 3.36 -4.85
C LEU A 368 24.96 2.81 -3.86
N ALA A 369 25.25 1.52 -3.93
CA ALA A 369 26.27 0.89 -3.07
C ALA A 369 27.67 1.44 -3.36
N GLY A 370 27.94 1.92 -4.59
CA GLY A 370 29.26 2.43 -4.98
C GLY A 370 30.35 1.36 -4.82
N ASP A 371 31.49 1.73 -4.27
CA ASP A 371 32.63 0.83 -4.05
C ASP A 371 32.55 0.01 -2.76
N ARG A 372 31.43 0.09 -2.02
CA ARG A 372 31.26 -0.65 -0.77
C ARG A 372 31.17 -2.15 -1.02
N ARG A 373 31.63 -2.91 -0.06
CA ARG A 373 31.39 -4.35 -0.01
C ARG A 373 29.89 -4.59 0.11
N ARG A 374 29.32 -5.41 -0.77
CA ARG A 374 27.87 -5.62 -0.93
C ARG A 374 27.43 -6.91 -0.28
N ILE A 375 26.42 -6.86 0.55
CA ILE A 375 25.72 -8.02 1.11
C ILE A 375 24.29 -7.99 0.59
N VAL A 376 23.84 -9.08 -0.01
CA VAL A 376 22.49 -9.18 -0.58
C VAL A 376 21.71 -10.26 0.16
N VAL A 377 20.56 -9.90 0.73
CA VAL A 377 19.63 -10.80 1.44
C VAL A 377 18.31 -10.82 0.70
N LEU A 378 17.97 -11.96 0.08
CA LEU A 378 16.75 -12.13 -0.70
C LEU A 378 15.88 -13.24 -0.13
N GLY A 379 14.60 -12.99 0.05
CA GLY A 379 13.64 -14.01 0.43
C GLY A 379 12.60 -14.29 -0.66
N ASP A 380 11.72 -15.23 -0.38
CA ASP A 380 10.70 -15.70 -1.31
C ASP A 380 9.81 -14.57 -1.85
N MET A 381 9.46 -14.69 -3.11
CA MET A 381 8.38 -13.96 -3.77
C MET A 381 7.13 -14.85 -3.76
N LEU A 382 6.09 -14.43 -3.06
CA LEU A 382 4.86 -15.20 -2.90
C LEU A 382 3.87 -14.96 -4.05
N GLU A 383 2.87 -15.83 -4.19
CA GLU A 383 1.75 -15.70 -5.14
C GLU A 383 2.14 -15.72 -6.62
N LEU A 384 3.27 -16.35 -6.97
CA LEU A 384 3.76 -16.47 -8.35
C LEU A 384 3.23 -17.70 -9.10
N GLY A 385 2.55 -18.62 -8.41
CA GLY A 385 2.00 -19.82 -9.01
C GLY A 385 3.05 -20.80 -9.55
N ALA A 386 2.73 -21.51 -10.61
CA ALA A 386 3.58 -22.59 -11.14
C ALA A 386 4.96 -22.12 -11.66
N GLY A 387 5.11 -20.86 -12.03
CA GLY A 387 6.37 -20.26 -12.51
C GLY A 387 7.33 -19.82 -11.41
N ALA A 388 6.97 -19.96 -10.13
CA ALA A 388 7.72 -19.41 -9.00
C ALA A 388 9.21 -19.81 -9.00
N ALA A 389 9.53 -21.09 -9.18
CA ALA A 389 10.91 -21.58 -9.18
C ALA A 389 11.78 -20.90 -10.26
N ALA A 390 11.26 -20.80 -11.49
CA ALA A 390 11.98 -20.17 -12.61
C ALA A 390 12.21 -18.67 -12.37
N MET A 391 11.22 -17.99 -11.81
CA MET A 391 11.32 -16.55 -11.51
C MET A 391 12.32 -16.30 -10.36
N HIS A 392 12.39 -17.17 -9.35
CA HIS A 392 13.40 -17.04 -8.29
C HIS A 392 14.81 -17.30 -8.85
N ARG A 393 14.98 -18.28 -9.75
CA ARG A 393 16.26 -18.54 -10.42
C ARG A 393 16.70 -17.33 -11.25
N GLU A 394 15.78 -16.69 -12.00
CA GLU A 394 16.02 -15.45 -12.71
C GLU A 394 16.54 -14.34 -11.76
N ILE A 395 15.91 -14.15 -10.61
CA ILE A 395 16.32 -13.14 -9.62
C ILE A 395 17.69 -13.47 -9.02
N GLY A 396 18.02 -14.75 -8.82
CA GLY A 396 19.35 -15.18 -8.45
C GLY A 396 20.42 -14.68 -9.42
N GLY A 397 20.16 -14.80 -10.73
CA GLY A 397 21.02 -14.24 -11.77
C GLY A 397 21.16 -12.72 -11.69
N CYS A 398 20.07 -12.00 -11.42
CA CYS A 398 20.12 -10.55 -11.20
C CYS A 398 20.94 -10.18 -9.95
N ALA A 399 20.85 -10.98 -8.88
CA ALA A 399 21.66 -10.76 -7.69
C ALA A 399 23.16 -10.98 -7.94
N ALA A 400 23.52 -11.96 -8.76
CA ALA A 400 24.91 -12.18 -9.16
C ALA A 400 25.51 -10.98 -9.92
N ALA A 401 24.70 -10.34 -10.79
CA ALA A 401 25.13 -9.15 -11.56
C ALA A 401 25.50 -7.95 -10.67
N VAL A 402 24.95 -7.87 -9.46
CA VAL A 402 25.32 -6.83 -8.47
C VAL A 402 26.72 -7.06 -7.88
N GLY A 403 27.30 -8.25 -8.00
CA GLY A 403 28.61 -8.61 -7.48
C GLY A 403 28.67 -8.62 -5.94
N PRO A 404 27.76 -9.32 -5.24
CA PRO A 404 27.77 -9.35 -3.79
C PRO A 404 28.98 -10.11 -3.24
N ALA A 405 29.55 -9.65 -2.13
CA ALA A 405 30.54 -10.41 -1.37
C ALA A 405 29.91 -11.60 -0.63
N HIS A 406 28.65 -11.47 -0.25
CA HIS A 406 27.83 -12.57 0.28
C HIS A 406 26.39 -12.45 -0.24
N LEU A 407 25.83 -13.60 -0.67
CA LEU A 407 24.42 -13.74 -1.02
C LEU A 407 23.73 -14.63 0.02
N VAL A 408 22.75 -14.09 0.76
CA VAL A 408 21.91 -14.83 1.70
C VAL A 408 20.54 -15.01 1.05
N VAL A 409 20.11 -16.25 0.84
CA VAL A 409 18.80 -16.58 0.26
C VAL A 409 17.93 -17.25 1.30
N VAL A 410 16.65 -16.84 1.38
CA VAL A 410 15.78 -17.15 2.50
C VAL A 410 14.47 -17.79 2.01
N GLY A 411 14.09 -18.91 2.59
CA GLY A 411 12.80 -19.53 2.36
C GLY A 411 12.84 -20.71 1.39
N ARG A 412 11.65 -21.13 0.95
CA ARG A 412 11.43 -22.33 0.13
C ARG A 412 12.16 -22.29 -1.22
N PHE A 413 12.20 -21.12 -1.86
CA PHE A 413 12.83 -20.93 -3.15
C PHE A 413 14.24 -20.36 -3.06
N GLY A 414 14.81 -20.25 -1.86
CA GLY A 414 16.21 -19.87 -1.65
C GLY A 414 17.18 -20.69 -2.51
N PRO A 415 17.10 -22.06 -2.53
CA PRO A 415 17.95 -22.88 -3.38
C PRO A 415 17.87 -22.53 -4.88
N GLU A 416 16.70 -22.10 -5.39
CA GLU A 416 16.56 -21.70 -6.79
C GLU A 416 17.26 -20.36 -7.07
N MET A 417 17.16 -19.39 -6.16
CA MET A 417 17.92 -18.15 -6.25
C MET A 417 19.42 -18.42 -6.19
N GLY A 418 19.87 -19.30 -5.29
CA GLY A 418 21.27 -19.72 -5.19
C GLY A 418 21.79 -20.33 -6.50
N ARG A 419 21.02 -21.26 -7.11
CA ARG A 419 21.33 -21.84 -8.42
C ARG A 419 21.38 -20.80 -9.52
N GLY A 420 20.42 -19.87 -9.56
CA GLY A 420 20.40 -18.81 -10.56
C GLY A 420 21.62 -17.90 -10.48
N ALA A 421 22.10 -17.61 -9.26
CA ALA A 421 23.32 -16.86 -9.05
C ALA A 421 24.57 -17.65 -9.49
N GLU A 422 24.63 -18.94 -9.22
CA GLU A 422 25.71 -19.84 -9.68
C GLU A 422 25.76 -19.93 -11.20
N ASP A 423 24.62 -20.18 -11.85
CA ASP A 423 24.53 -20.20 -13.33
C ASP A 423 25.00 -18.90 -13.98
N ALA A 424 24.82 -17.77 -13.30
CA ALA A 424 25.28 -16.45 -13.72
C ALA A 424 26.75 -16.18 -13.36
N GLY A 425 27.47 -17.16 -12.78
CA GLY A 425 28.91 -17.07 -12.51
C GLY A 425 29.27 -16.41 -11.17
N LEU A 426 28.37 -16.39 -10.18
CA LEU A 426 28.72 -15.87 -8.85
C LEU A 426 29.63 -16.82 -8.10
N ASP A 427 30.88 -16.42 -7.87
CA ASP A 427 31.86 -17.18 -7.07
C ASP A 427 31.79 -16.87 -5.56
N ALA A 428 31.09 -15.80 -5.16
CA ALA A 428 30.97 -15.40 -3.77
C ALA A 428 30.20 -16.43 -2.92
N PRO A 429 30.46 -16.52 -1.60
CA PRO A 429 29.73 -17.38 -0.69
C PRO A 429 28.20 -17.15 -0.75
N ARG A 430 27.48 -18.26 -0.89
CA ARG A 430 26.03 -18.31 -0.85
C ARG A 430 25.58 -19.01 0.44
N HIS A 431 24.68 -18.38 1.16
CA HIS A 431 24.14 -18.88 2.42
C HIS A 431 22.64 -19.11 2.27
N GLU A 432 22.18 -20.29 2.65
CA GLU A 432 20.75 -20.62 2.66
C GLU A 432 20.19 -20.52 4.08
N ALA A 433 19.09 -19.82 4.24
CA ALA A 433 18.39 -19.70 5.51
C ALA A 433 16.94 -20.20 5.35
N SER A 434 16.44 -20.96 6.32
CA SER A 434 15.07 -21.46 6.33
C SER A 434 14.04 -20.32 6.55
N ASP A 435 14.42 -19.32 7.31
CA ASP A 435 13.56 -18.22 7.74
C ASP A 435 14.36 -16.96 8.08
N ALA A 436 13.63 -15.90 8.46
CA ALA A 436 14.24 -14.61 8.80
C ALA A 436 15.14 -14.64 10.05
N VAL A 437 14.93 -15.56 10.99
CA VAL A 437 15.74 -15.67 12.20
C VAL A 437 17.10 -16.29 11.87
N ALA A 438 17.09 -17.37 11.09
CA ALA A 438 18.31 -17.99 10.58
C ALA A 438 19.12 -17.01 9.71
N ALA A 439 18.42 -16.25 8.83
CA ALA A 439 19.04 -15.22 8.01
C ALA A 439 19.71 -14.09 8.84
N ALA A 440 19.07 -13.67 9.93
CA ALA A 440 19.63 -12.67 10.84
C ALA A 440 20.91 -13.16 11.52
N GLY A 441 20.96 -14.43 11.92
CA GLY A 441 22.16 -15.07 12.46
C GLY A 441 23.31 -15.06 11.45
N LEU A 442 23.06 -15.56 10.24
CA LEU A 442 24.04 -15.58 9.14
C LEU A 442 24.55 -14.18 8.79
N LEU A 443 23.63 -13.21 8.68
CA LEU A 443 24.03 -11.82 8.40
C LEU A 443 24.93 -11.26 9.50
N GLY A 444 24.63 -11.59 10.76
CA GLY A 444 25.48 -11.21 11.90
C GLY A 444 26.91 -11.74 11.84
N GLU A 445 27.16 -12.87 11.17
CA GLU A 445 28.48 -13.47 11.01
C GLU A 445 29.28 -12.83 9.85
N VAL A 446 28.59 -12.35 8.80
CA VAL A 446 29.27 -11.93 7.56
C VAL A 446 29.33 -10.41 7.36
N VAL A 447 28.49 -9.63 8.07
CA VAL A 447 28.46 -8.17 7.92
C VAL A 447 29.64 -7.52 8.65
N GLU A 448 30.28 -6.56 7.98
CA GLU A 448 31.42 -5.80 8.46
C GLU A 448 31.13 -4.28 8.44
N PRO A 449 31.85 -3.47 9.25
CA PRO A 449 31.76 -2.02 9.17
C PRO A 449 32.08 -1.51 7.75
N GLY A 450 31.27 -0.60 7.24
CA GLY A 450 31.42 -0.04 5.89
C GLY A 450 30.64 -0.77 4.80
N ASP A 451 30.01 -1.90 5.11
CA ASP A 451 29.19 -2.65 4.14
C ASP A 451 27.95 -1.89 3.68
N ALA A 452 27.50 -2.22 2.47
CA ALA A 452 26.16 -1.93 1.95
C ALA A 452 25.35 -3.23 1.98
N VAL A 453 24.24 -3.23 2.69
CA VAL A 453 23.35 -4.39 2.87
C VAL A 453 22.01 -4.11 2.21
N PHE A 454 21.60 -4.96 1.26
CA PHE A 454 20.29 -4.92 0.64
C PHE A 454 19.41 -6.07 1.15
N VAL A 455 18.18 -5.78 1.58
CA VAL A 455 17.24 -6.78 2.12
C VAL A 455 15.88 -6.65 1.44
N LYS A 456 15.40 -7.75 0.80
CA LYS A 456 14.09 -7.75 0.13
C LYS A 456 13.42 -9.13 0.11
N ALA A 457 12.12 -9.16 0.43
CA ALA A 457 11.26 -10.34 0.30
C ALA A 457 9.76 -9.94 0.24
N SER A 458 8.91 -10.91 -0.02
CA SER A 458 7.47 -10.76 0.25
C SER A 458 7.19 -10.62 1.74
N ARG A 459 6.13 -9.87 2.10
CA ARG A 459 5.77 -9.54 3.49
C ARG A 459 5.70 -10.77 4.41
N GLY A 460 5.17 -11.88 3.90
CA GLY A 460 5.01 -13.12 4.65
C GLY A 460 6.31 -13.79 5.11
N VAL A 461 7.46 -13.43 4.51
CA VAL A 461 8.78 -13.96 4.89
C VAL A 461 9.31 -13.30 6.18
N GLY A 462 8.93 -12.04 6.44
CA GLY A 462 9.24 -11.35 7.69
C GLY A 462 10.68 -10.87 7.82
N LEU A 463 11.35 -10.49 6.70
CA LEU A 463 12.75 -10.05 6.72
C LEU A 463 13.01 -8.72 7.46
N GLU A 464 11.98 -8.01 7.90
CA GLU A 464 12.15 -6.88 8.85
C GLU A 464 12.89 -7.31 10.14
N ARG A 465 12.85 -8.59 10.51
CA ARG A 465 13.59 -9.15 11.65
C ARG A 465 15.10 -9.14 11.43
N VAL A 466 15.53 -9.32 10.17
CA VAL A 466 16.96 -9.24 9.81
C VAL A 466 17.49 -7.84 10.08
N ILE A 467 16.69 -6.83 9.73
CA ILE A 467 17.05 -5.43 9.95
C ILE A 467 17.01 -5.06 11.43
N ALA A 468 16.00 -5.56 12.17
CA ALA A 468 15.93 -5.37 13.62
C ALA A 468 17.15 -5.94 14.34
N ALA A 469 17.60 -7.14 13.96
CA ALA A 469 18.80 -7.77 14.53
C ALA A 469 20.09 -6.97 14.26
N LEU A 470 20.21 -6.31 13.09
CA LEU A 470 21.32 -5.39 12.83
C LEU A 470 21.31 -4.17 13.76
N VAL A 471 20.12 -3.62 14.05
CA VAL A 471 19.96 -2.49 14.99
C VAL A 471 20.39 -2.92 16.39
N GLU A 472 19.85 -4.02 16.92
CA GLU A 472 20.18 -4.56 18.26
C GLU A 472 21.68 -4.82 18.41
N ARG A 473 22.32 -5.38 17.39
CA ARG A 473 23.77 -5.63 17.38
C ARG A 473 24.57 -4.33 17.41
N SER A 474 24.16 -3.32 16.64
CA SER A 474 24.83 -2.02 16.62
C SER A 474 24.75 -1.32 17.98
N GLU A 475 23.59 -1.39 18.64
CA GLU A 475 23.37 -0.84 19.98
C GLU A 475 24.18 -1.56 21.05
N ALA A 476 24.37 -2.89 20.92
CA ALA A 476 25.17 -3.70 21.86
C ALA A 476 26.70 -3.46 21.74
N THR A 477 27.16 -2.87 20.61
CA THR A 477 28.59 -2.60 20.35
C THR A 477 28.95 -1.12 20.50
N ALA A 478 27.97 -0.23 20.68
CA ALA A 478 28.14 1.20 20.92
C ALA A 478 28.25 1.51 22.44
#